data_1cc8286d2b54e28e8c91638de1906990
#
_entry.id   1cc8286d2b54e28e8c91638de1906990
#
_cell.length_a   1.000
_cell.length_b   1.000
_cell.length_c   1.000
_cell.angle_alpha   90.00
_cell.angle_beta   90.00
_cell.angle_gamma   90.00
#
_symmetry.space_group_name_H-M   'P 1'
#
loop_
_entity.id
_entity.type
_entity.pdbx_description
1 polymer ?
#
loop_
_entity_poly.entity_id
_entity_poly.type
_entity_poly.pdbx_seq_one_letter_code
_entity_poly.pdbx_strand_id
1 'polypeptide(L)'
;MDIHGFVQSAIPLLTVFGLKVVGAIILWVIGRKLIGFARVLIVRSLKAPFDQTVATYIGTAVSVTLTLALIIALLGFFGVETTSFAALLAGVGIAIGAAWSGLLANLAAGVFLLILRPFKVGDFISAGGILGTVDEIGLFVTSVTTLDNVRTFVGNAKILGDNIQNFTANPYRRVDLLAQLDNSVDHVEAIRLVRERLKRIPNVVAAPAPDVEILTFTPLGPVLAVRPYCHNDHYWQVYFDTNRSIREVGGEGKFPAPQQHVFLNGTRS
;
A
#
# COMPACT_ATOMS: atom_id res chain seq x y z
N MET A 1 -27.21 -76.33 1.48
CA MET A 1 -26.66 -75.02 1.96
C MET A 1 -25.61 -75.36 2.99
N ASP A 2 -24.33 -75.19 2.67
CA ASP A 2 -23.22 -75.58 3.55
C ASP A 2 -23.03 -74.56 4.68
N ILE A 3 -23.74 -74.77 5.78
CA ILE A 3 -23.75 -73.86 6.95
C ILE A 3 -22.34 -73.76 7.59
N HIS A 4 -21.56 -74.84 7.52
CA HIS A 4 -20.19 -74.82 8.03
C HIS A 4 -19.24 -73.93 7.20
N GLY A 5 -19.34 -73.94 5.88
CA GLY A 5 -18.57 -73.06 5.00
C GLY A 5 -18.95 -71.58 5.15
N PHE A 6 -20.22 -71.30 5.38
CA PHE A 6 -20.69 -69.93 5.65
C PHE A 6 -20.20 -69.37 6.96
N VAL A 7 -20.24 -70.19 8.03
CA VAL A 7 -19.75 -69.77 9.37
C VAL A 7 -18.24 -69.56 9.36
N GLN A 8 -17.47 -70.39 8.68
CA GLN A 8 -15.99 -70.26 8.58
C GLN A 8 -15.57 -69.02 7.79
N SER A 9 -16.33 -68.59 6.82
CA SER A 9 -16.02 -67.35 6.10
C SER A 9 -16.58 -66.08 6.76
N ALA A 10 -17.63 -66.13 7.53
CA ALA A 10 -18.24 -64.99 8.23
C ALA A 10 -17.45 -64.59 9.50
N ILE A 11 -16.85 -65.53 10.23
CA ILE A 11 -16.11 -65.22 11.46
C ILE A 11 -14.91 -64.29 11.21
N PRO A 12 -14.00 -64.52 10.22
CA PRO A 12 -12.90 -63.61 9.96
C PRO A 12 -13.37 -62.22 9.51
N LEU A 13 -14.44 -62.14 8.73
CA LEU A 13 -14.99 -60.89 8.26
C LEU A 13 -15.56 -60.05 9.40
N LEU A 14 -16.32 -60.66 10.30
CA LEU A 14 -16.86 -60.05 11.51
C LEU A 14 -15.73 -59.58 12.47
N THR A 15 -14.68 -60.40 12.61
CA THR A 15 -13.54 -60.07 13.48
C THR A 15 -12.78 -58.85 12.93
N VAL A 16 -12.48 -58.82 11.63
CA VAL A 16 -11.80 -57.65 10.97
C VAL A 16 -12.67 -56.42 11.05
N PHE A 17 -13.98 -56.54 10.79
CA PHE A 17 -14.88 -55.40 10.89
C PHE A 17 -15.00 -54.90 12.34
N GLY A 18 -15.14 -55.80 13.31
CA GLY A 18 -15.16 -55.44 14.73
C GLY A 18 -13.91 -54.71 15.19
N LEU A 19 -12.73 -55.17 14.77
CA LEU A 19 -11.45 -54.49 15.03
C LEU A 19 -11.37 -53.09 14.40
N LYS A 20 -11.88 -52.96 13.18
CA LYS A 20 -11.98 -51.62 12.52
C LYS A 20 -12.91 -50.68 13.26
N VAL A 21 -14.07 -51.15 13.74
CA VAL A 21 -14.99 -50.33 14.54
C VAL A 21 -14.34 -49.85 15.84
N VAL A 22 -13.69 -50.76 16.57
CA VAL A 22 -12.97 -50.41 17.80
C VAL A 22 -11.85 -49.39 17.52
N GLY A 23 -11.06 -49.60 16.45
CA GLY A 23 -10.03 -48.67 16.03
C GLY A 23 -10.59 -47.30 15.66
N ALA A 24 -11.70 -47.25 14.96
CA ALA A 24 -12.38 -46.01 14.58
C ALA A 24 -12.89 -45.25 15.82
N ILE A 25 -13.45 -45.96 16.82
CA ILE A 25 -13.89 -45.32 18.07
C ILE A 25 -12.70 -44.71 18.80
N ILE A 26 -11.59 -45.43 18.89
CA ILE A 26 -10.35 -44.94 19.52
C ILE A 26 -9.85 -43.68 18.77
N LEU A 27 -9.74 -43.74 17.45
CA LEU A 27 -9.33 -42.61 16.61
C LEU A 27 -10.27 -41.37 16.76
N TRP A 28 -11.59 -41.64 16.83
CA TRP A 28 -12.56 -40.59 17.08
C TRP A 28 -12.37 -39.91 18.43
N VAL A 29 -12.27 -40.71 19.52
CA VAL A 29 -12.11 -40.17 20.87
C VAL A 29 -10.79 -39.40 21.03
N ILE A 30 -9.70 -39.95 20.51
CA ILE A 30 -8.39 -39.26 20.54
C ILE A 30 -8.45 -37.98 19.66
N GLY A 31 -8.95 -38.08 18.43
CA GLY A 31 -9.07 -36.97 17.53
C GLY A 31 -9.93 -35.83 18.11
N ARG A 32 -11.08 -36.14 18.70
CA ARG A 32 -11.94 -35.16 19.36
C ARG A 32 -11.26 -34.46 20.55
N LYS A 33 -10.48 -35.20 21.35
CA LYS A 33 -9.71 -34.60 22.45
C LYS A 33 -8.62 -33.68 21.93
N LEU A 34 -7.88 -34.08 20.89
CA LEU A 34 -6.86 -33.23 20.26
C LEU A 34 -7.45 -31.96 19.65
N ILE A 35 -8.58 -32.07 18.96
CA ILE A 35 -9.30 -30.94 18.41
C ILE A 35 -9.78 -29.96 19.52
N GLY A 36 -10.34 -30.53 20.61
CA GLY A 36 -10.75 -29.74 21.78
C GLY A 36 -9.57 -28.99 22.42
N PHE A 37 -8.43 -29.69 22.58
CA PHE A 37 -7.21 -29.10 23.10
C PHE A 37 -6.68 -27.98 22.18
N ALA A 38 -6.61 -28.21 20.86
CA ALA A 38 -6.21 -27.20 19.88
C ALA A 38 -7.11 -25.97 19.93
N ARG A 39 -8.45 -26.17 20.01
CA ARG A 39 -9.42 -25.06 20.14
C ARG A 39 -9.15 -24.24 21.40
N VAL A 40 -8.97 -24.90 22.56
CA VAL A 40 -8.72 -24.20 23.84
C VAL A 40 -7.42 -23.40 23.77
N LEU A 41 -6.36 -24.02 23.21
CA LEU A 41 -5.06 -23.37 23.04
C LEU A 41 -5.18 -22.10 22.17
N ILE A 42 -5.83 -22.21 21.01
CA ILE A 42 -6.05 -21.08 20.08
C ILE A 42 -6.86 -19.97 20.76
N VAL A 43 -8.01 -20.29 21.34
CA VAL A 43 -8.85 -19.31 22.01
C VAL A 43 -8.11 -18.63 23.15
N ARG A 44 -7.31 -19.38 23.93
CA ARG A 44 -6.54 -18.81 25.04
C ARG A 44 -5.41 -17.89 24.55
N SER A 45 -4.72 -18.25 23.49
CA SER A 45 -3.64 -17.44 22.90
C SER A 45 -4.16 -16.16 22.25
N LEU A 46 -5.37 -16.19 21.70
CA LEU A 46 -5.96 -15.03 21.01
C LEU A 46 -6.74 -14.08 21.95
N LYS A 47 -7.10 -14.53 23.17
CA LYS A 47 -7.84 -13.67 24.12
C LYS A 47 -7.07 -12.44 24.59
N ALA A 48 -5.74 -12.48 24.61
CA ALA A 48 -4.93 -11.36 25.08
C ALA A 48 -4.86 -10.19 24.08
N PRO A 49 -4.62 -10.44 22.74
CA PRO A 49 -4.55 -9.38 21.74
C PRO A 49 -5.90 -9.04 21.08
N PHE A 50 -6.94 -9.90 21.18
CA PHE A 50 -8.20 -9.73 20.44
C PHE A 50 -9.42 -9.82 21.35
N ASP A 51 -10.55 -9.29 20.83
CA ASP A 51 -11.87 -9.47 21.47
C ASP A 51 -12.22 -10.93 21.61
N GLN A 52 -12.89 -11.29 22.72
CA GLN A 52 -13.30 -12.65 23.04
C GLN A 52 -14.16 -13.28 21.92
N THR A 53 -14.94 -12.47 21.24
CA THR A 53 -15.80 -12.89 20.13
C THR A 53 -14.95 -13.41 18.97
N VAL A 54 -13.94 -12.65 18.55
CA VAL A 54 -13.00 -13.02 17.46
C VAL A 54 -12.26 -14.30 17.79
N ALA A 55 -11.71 -14.42 19.00
CA ALA A 55 -11.01 -15.63 19.45
C ALA A 55 -11.91 -16.86 19.40
N THR A 56 -13.19 -16.71 19.80
CA THR A 56 -14.18 -17.79 19.78
C THR A 56 -14.52 -18.22 18.35
N TYR A 57 -14.74 -17.28 17.43
CA TYR A 57 -15.02 -17.58 16.01
C TYR A 57 -13.86 -18.33 15.36
N ILE A 58 -12.62 -17.86 15.54
CA ILE A 58 -11.43 -18.53 14.99
C ILE A 58 -11.29 -19.95 15.57
N GLY A 59 -11.43 -20.10 16.89
CA GLY A 59 -11.36 -21.41 17.53
C GLY A 59 -12.46 -22.38 17.05
N THR A 60 -13.65 -21.86 16.77
CA THR A 60 -14.76 -22.65 16.22
C THR A 60 -14.49 -23.04 14.76
N ALA A 61 -14.03 -22.11 13.92
CA ALA A 61 -13.70 -22.40 12.53
C ALA A 61 -12.62 -23.51 12.43
N VAL A 62 -11.54 -23.38 13.19
CA VAL A 62 -10.49 -24.41 13.25
C VAL A 62 -11.05 -25.76 13.74
N SER A 63 -11.88 -25.76 14.79
CA SER A 63 -12.49 -26.98 15.31
C SER A 63 -13.39 -27.68 14.27
N VAL A 64 -14.17 -26.92 13.50
CA VAL A 64 -15.02 -27.45 12.42
C VAL A 64 -14.15 -28.06 11.32
N THR A 65 -13.12 -27.34 10.85
CA THR A 65 -12.22 -27.80 9.79
C THR A 65 -11.51 -29.11 10.20
N LEU A 66 -10.96 -29.16 11.41
CA LEU A 66 -10.29 -30.35 11.92
C LEU A 66 -11.28 -31.51 12.15
N THR A 67 -12.53 -31.24 12.54
CA THR A 67 -13.57 -32.27 12.68
C THR A 67 -13.94 -32.86 11.33
N LEU A 68 -14.10 -32.05 10.27
CA LEU A 68 -14.32 -32.54 8.91
C LEU A 68 -13.14 -33.40 8.42
N ALA A 69 -11.89 -32.96 8.65
CA ALA A 69 -10.72 -33.76 8.33
C ALA A 69 -10.69 -35.11 9.07
N LEU A 70 -11.06 -35.13 10.35
CA LEU A 70 -11.16 -36.36 11.13
C LEU A 70 -12.23 -37.31 10.59
N ILE A 71 -13.40 -36.80 10.20
CA ILE A 71 -14.47 -37.60 9.59
C ILE A 71 -13.99 -38.24 8.28
N ILE A 72 -13.32 -37.47 7.42
CA ILE A 72 -12.78 -37.97 6.14
C ILE A 72 -11.70 -39.03 6.40
N ALA A 73 -10.83 -38.82 7.37
CA ALA A 73 -9.83 -39.81 7.75
C ALA A 73 -10.45 -41.14 8.26
N LEU A 74 -11.55 -41.06 9.02
CA LEU A 74 -12.30 -42.23 9.46
C LEU A 74 -13.00 -42.95 8.31
N LEU A 75 -13.56 -42.21 7.33
CA LEU A 75 -14.14 -42.85 6.13
C LEU A 75 -13.07 -43.60 5.34
N GLY A 76 -11.86 -43.04 5.20
CA GLY A 76 -10.72 -43.72 4.58
C GLY A 76 -10.27 -44.96 5.37
N PHE A 77 -10.32 -44.91 6.71
CA PHE A 77 -10.00 -46.06 7.57
C PHE A 77 -10.97 -47.23 7.35
N PHE A 78 -12.24 -46.96 7.06
CA PHE A 78 -13.21 -48.00 6.68
C PHE A 78 -13.06 -48.45 5.22
N GLY A 79 -12.18 -47.85 4.42
CA GLY A 79 -11.98 -48.21 3.01
C GLY A 79 -12.88 -47.44 2.03
N VAL A 80 -13.57 -46.41 2.51
CA VAL A 80 -14.33 -45.52 1.62
C VAL A 80 -13.33 -44.65 0.84
N GLU A 81 -13.53 -44.52 -0.46
CA GLU A 81 -12.69 -43.68 -1.29
C GLU A 81 -12.88 -42.19 -0.90
N THR A 82 -11.79 -41.58 -0.45
CA THR A 82 -11.82 -40.20 0.08
C THR A 82 -11.30 -39.15 -0.91
N THR A 83 -10.87 -39.55 -2.10
CA THR A 83 -10.31 -38.69 -3.14
C THR A 83 -11.25 -37.56 -3.54
N SER A 84 -12.54 -37.88 -3.70
CA SER A 84 -13.57 -36.88 -4.04
C SER A 84 -13.77 -35.84 -2.93
N PHE A 85 -13.71 -36.24 -1.66
CA PHE A 85 -13.79 -35.33 -0.51
C PHE A 85 -12.54 -34.46 -0.39
N ALA A 86 -11.35 -35.02 -0.66
CA ALA A 86 -10.11 -34.27 -0.72
C ALA A 86 -10.14 -33.21 -1.82
N ALA A 87 -10.64 -33.55 -3.01
CA ALA A 87 -10.82 -32.62 -4.12
C ALA A 87 -11.81 -31.49 -3.78
N LEU A 88 -12.92 -31.82 -3.11
CA LEU A 88 -13.90 -30.83 -2.64
C LEU A 88 -13.26 -29.86 -1.63
N LEU A 89 -12.53 -30.38 -0.64
CA LEU A 89 -11.86 -29.54 0.35
C LEU A 89 -10.77 -28.65 -0.28
N ALA A 90 -10.05 -29.18 -1.27
CA ALA A 90 -9.09 -28.39 -2.03
C ALA A 90 -9.78 -27.22 -2.75
N GLY A 91 -10.92 -27.48 -3.40
CA GLY A 91 -11.74 -26.44 -4.05
C GLY A 91 -12.20 -25.35 -3.08
N VAL A 92 -12.71 -25.75 -1.91
CA VAL A 92 -13.08 -24.81 -0.83
C VAL A 92 -11.86 -24.02 -0.34
N GLY A 93 -10.71 -24.68 -0.17
CA GLY A 93 -9.47 -24.03 0.22
C GLY A 93 -9.00 -22.96 -0.78
N ILE A 94 -9.08 -23.27 -2.08
CA ILE A 94 -8.78 -22.31 -3.15
C ILE A 94 -9.75 -21.13 -3.12
N ALA A 95 -11.05 -21.36 -2.96
CA ALA A 95 -12.05 -20.29 -2.88
C ALA A 95 -11.81 -19.36 -1.69
N ILE A 96 -11.52 -19.90 -0.51
CA ILE A 96 -11.17 -19.12 0.69
C ILE A 96 -9.88 -18.36 0.47
N GLY A 97 -8.84 -19.00 -0.08
CA GLY A 97 -7.56 -18.37 -0.41
C GLY A 97 -7.71 -17.19 -1.37
N ALA A 98 -8.52 -17.36 -2.43
CA ALA A 98 -8.84 -16.30 -3.37
C ALA A 98 -9.57 -15.12 -2.69
N ALA A 99 -10.54 -15.40 -1.83
CA ALA A 99 -11.29 -14.38 -1.08
C ALA A 99 -10.36 -13.56 -0.13
N TRP A 100 -9.31 -14.18 0.42
CA TRP A 100 -8.38 -13.54 1.36
C TRP A 100 -7.11 -12.99 0.70
N SER A 101 -6.94 -13.20 -0.61
CA SER A 101 -5.73 -12.80 -1.35
C SER A 101 -5.36 -11.34 -1.16
N GLY A 102 -6.34 -10.42 -1.19
CA GLY A 102 -6.11 -9.00 -0.99
C GLY A 102 -5.61 -8.66 0.42
N LEU A 103 -6.10 -9.33 1.45
CA LEU A 103 -5.64 -9.16 2.82
C LEU A 103 -4.19 -9.66 2.99
N LEU A 104 -3.88 -10.83 2.45
CA LEU A 104 -2.55 -11.41 2.47
C LEU A 104 -1.54 -10.58 1.67
N ALA A 105 -1.96 -10.00 0.54
CA ALA A 105 -1.13 -9.08 -0.23
C ALA A 105 -0.77 -7.82 0.57
N ASN A 106 -1.72 -7.25 1.31
CA ASN A 106 -1.46 -6.11 2.18
C ASN A 106 -0.53 -6.45 3.34
N LEU A 107 -0.70 -7.63 3.95
CA LEU A 107 0.19 -8.12 4.99
C LEU A 107 1.63 -8.28 4.49
N ALA A 108 1.80 -8.97 3.35
CA ALA A 108 3.11 -9.16 2.75
C ALA A 108 3.77 -7.82 2.41
N ALA A 109 3.03 -6.90 1.79
CA ALA A 109 3.51 -5.56 1.49
C ALA A 109 3.91 -4.77 2.76
N GLY A 110 3.13 -4.86 3.83
CA GLY A 110 3.45 -4.23 5.11
C GLY A 110 4.77 -4.73 5.69
N VAL A 111 4.99 -6.04 5.65
CA VAL A 111 6.28 -6.64 6.07
C VAL A 111 7.43 -6.12 5.21
N PHE A 112 7.27 -6.06 3.88
CA PHE A 112 8.30 -5.53 2.98
C PHE A 112 8.56 -4.04 3.22
N LEU A 113 7.55 -3.22 3.46
CA LEU A 113 7.73 -1.80 3.80
C LEU A 113 8.57 -1.63 5.08
N LEU A 114 8.35 -2.48 6.08
CA LEU A 114 9.13 -2.46 7.34
C LEU A 114 10.58 -2.95 7.16
N ILE A 115 10.84 -3.87 6.22
CA ILE A 115 12.17 -4.41 5.94
C ILE A 115 12.96 -3.45 5.03
N LEU A 116 12.40 -3.08 3.87
CA LEU A 116 13.06 -2.27 2.85
C LEU A 116 13.14 -0.79 3.23
N ARG A 117 12.17 -0.30 4.01
CA ARG A 117 12.07 1.08 4.53
C ARG A 117 12.25 2.14 3.46
N PRO A 118 11.48 2.14 2.37
CA PRO A 118 11.57 3.18 1.36
C PRO A 118 11.20 4.56 1.92
N PHE A 119 10.46 4.58 3.01
CA PHE A 119 10.14 5.74 3.84
C PHE A 119 9.98 5.33 5.31
N LYS A 120 9.92 6.32 6.20
CA LYS A 120 9.76 6.17 7.65
C LYS A 120 8.56 6.96 8.12
N VAL A 121 8.11 6.69 9.34
CA VAL A 121 7.14 7.55 10.05
C VAL A 121 7.73 8.95 10.17
N GLY A 122 6.92 9.97 9.83
CA GLY A 122 7.32 11.36 9.75
C GLY A 122 7.77 11.82 8.35
N ASP A 123 8.06 10.93 7.41
CA ASP A 123 8.43 11.32 6.04
C ASP A 123 7.20 11.86 5.28
N PHE A 124 7.42 12.89 4.46
CA PHE A 124 6.46 13.39 3.51
C PHE A 124 6.63 12.65 2.18
N ILE A 125 5.58 11.94 1.77
CA ILE A 125 5.63 11.02 0.64
C ILE A 125 4.48 11.23 -0.34
N SER A 126 4.67 10.77 -1.57
CA SER A 126 3.59 10.47 -2.52
C SER A 126 3.63 8.98 -2.83
N ALA A 127 2.60 8.23 -2.46
CA ALA A 127 2.51 6.79 -2.67
C ALA A 127 1.06 6.32 -2.66
N GLY A 128 0.72 5.32 -3.48
CA GLY A 128 -0.64 4.78 -3.54
C GLY A 128 -1.72 5.80 -3.90
N GLY A 129 -1.36 6.89 -4.61
CA GLY A 129 -2.27 7.97 -5.01
C GLY A 129 -2.54 9.01 -3.91
N ILE A 130 -1.79 9.00 -2.79
CA ILE A 130 -1.93 9.96 -1.69
C ILE A 130 -0.62 10.73 -1.51
N LEU A 131 -0.73 12.03 -1.20
CA LEU A 131 0.37 12.91 -0.85
C LEU A 131 0.19 13.38 0.59
N GLY A 132 1.17 13.14 1.46
CA GLY A 132 1.11 13.54 2.86
C GLY A 132 2.24 13.00 3.72
N THR A 133 2.14 13.23 5.02
CA THR A 133 3.09 12.75 6.03
C THR A 133 2.66 11.40 6.58
N VAL A 134 3.59 10.48 6.68
CA VAL A 134 3.35 9.13 7.21
C VAL A 134 3.20 9.22 8.74
N ASP A 135 2.04 8.82 9.27
CA ASP A 135 1.79 8.76 10.70
C ASP A 135 2.20 7.38 11.29
N GLU A 136 1.85 6.31 10.57
CA GLU A 136 2.05 4.94 11.05
C GLU A 136 2.14 3.96 9.89
N ILE A 137 3.02 2.97 10.00
CA ILE A 137 3.13 1.84 9.07
C ILE A 137 2.61 0.61 9.80
N GLY A 138 1.34 0.26 9.55
CA GLY A 138 0.70 -0.93 10.12
C GLY A 138 0.93 -2.18 9.26
N LEU A 139 0.45 -3.33 9.76
CA LEU A 139 0.60 -4.62 9.05
C LEU A 139 -0.16 -4.69 7.72
N PHE A 140 -1.32 -4.06 7.63
CA PHE A 140 -2.19 -4.13 6.45
C PHE A 140 -2.33 -2.79 5.75
N VAL A 141 -2.25 -1.71 6.51
CA VAL A 141 -2.47 -0.33 6.04
C VAL A 141 -1.40 0.59 6.61
N THR A 142 -1.04 1.60 5.85
CA THR A 142 -0.24 2.73 6.31
C THR A 142 -1.16 3.93 6.47
N SER A 143 -1.08 4.65 7.59
CA SER A 143 -1.81 5.90 7.78
C SER A 143 -0.95 7.10 7.38
N VAL A 144 -1.56 8.01 6.63
CA VAL A 144 -0.93 9.21 6.08
C VAL A 144 -1.84 10.41 6.34
N THR A 145 -1.31 11.47 6.90
CA THR A 145 -2.01 12.74 7.04
C THR A 145 -1.72 13.64 5.84
N THR A 146 -2.75 13.99 5.09
CA THR A 146 -2.66 14.82 3.89
C THR A 146 -2.46 16.30 4.24
N LEU A 147 -2.14 17.14 3.23
CA LEU A 147 -1.90 18.59 3.42
C LEU A 147 -3.12 19.36 3.96
N ASP A 148 -4.31 18.87 3.71
CA ASP A 148 -5.58 19.39 4.24
C ASP A 148 -5.96 18.81 5.61
N ASN A 149 -5.00 18.16 6.29
CA ASN A 149 -5.12 17.58 7.63
C ASN A 149 -6.15 16.44 7.72
N VAL A 150 -6.26 15.62 6.68
CA VAL A 150 -7.12 14.42 6.66
C VAL A 150 -6.26 13.18 6.86
N ARG A 151 -6.54 12.39 7.88
CA ARG A 151 -5.91 11.10 8.09
C ARG A 151 -6.50 10.06 7.13
N THR A 152 -5.68 9.52 6.28
CA THR A 152 -6.06 8.56 5.24
C THR A 152 -5.36 7.23 5.47
N PHE A 153 -6.11 6.12 5.42
CA PHE A 153 -5.57 4.77 5.51
C PHE A 153 -5.42 4.18 4.10
N VAL A 154 -4.21 3.83 3.74
CA VAL A 154 -3.89 3.26 2.42
C VAL A 154 -3.43 1.82 2.59
N GLY A 155 -4.00 0.88 1.83
CA GLY A 155 -3.55 -0.50 1.84
C GLY A 155 -2.09 -0.63 1.42
N ASN A 156 -1.29 -1.38 2.18
CA ASN A 156 0.15 -1.50 1.94
C ASN A 156 0.47 -2.05 0.55
N ALA A 157 -0.35 -2.98 0.03
CA ALA A 157 -0.18 -3.51 -1.32
C ALA A 157 -0.30 -2.43 -2.40
N LYS A 158 -1.17 -1.44 -2.21
CA LYS A 158 -1.33 -0.31 -3.12
C LYS A 158 -0.12 0.63 -3.07
N ILE A 159 0.45 0.84 -1.88
CA ILE A 159 1.66 1.66 -1.70
C ILE A 159 2.85 0.98 -2.39
N LEU A 160 3.10 -0.30 -2.11
CA LEU A 160 4.26 -1.03 -2.62
C LEU A 160 4.16 -1.33 -4.12
N GLY A 161 2.93 -1.41 -4.66
CA GLY A 161 2.67 -1.65 -6.08
C GLY A 161 2.73 -0.43 -6.98
N ASP A 162 2.95 0.77 -6.43
CA ASP A 162 3.02 2.03 -7.15
C ASP A 162 4.37 2.71 -6.93
N ASN A 163 4.62 3.82 -7.66
CA ASN A 163 5.80 4.64 -7.45
C ASN A 163 5.76 5.28 -6.06
N ILE A 164 6.81 5.09 -5.29
CA ILE A 164 7.01 5.72 -3.99
C ILE A 164 7.97 6.90 -4.17
N GLN A 165 7.47 8.12 -3.98
CA GLN A 165 8.29 9.33 -3.94
C GLN A 165 8.43 9.79 -2.50
N ASN A 166 9.65 9.78 -1.98
CA ASN A 166 9.97 10.29 -0.65
C ASN A 166 10.64 11.66 -0.78
N PHE A 167 9.93 12.70 -0.38
CA PHE A 167 10.39 14.09 -0.48
C PHE A 167 11.27 14.53 0.70
N THR A 168 11.32 13.72 1.77
CA THR A 168 12.10 14.02 2.98
C THR A 168 13.46 13.30 2.98
N ALA A 169 13.60 12.24 2.16
CA ALA A 169 14.82 11.42 2.13
C ALA A 169 16.09 12.21 1.74
N ASN A 170 15.95 13.22 0.89
CA ASN A 170 17.05 14.06 0.45
C ASN A 170 17.14 15.36 1.26
N PRO A 171 18.33 15.95 1.44
CA PRO A 171 18.53 17.14 2.27
C PRO A 171 17.87 18.40 1.70
N TYR A 172 17.56 18.42 0.40
CA TYR A 172 16.88 19.54 -0.24
C TYR A 172 15.99 19.04 -1.38
N ARG A 173 14.98 19.85 -1.69
CA ARG A 173 14.02 19.68 -2.77
C ARG A 173 14.03 20.91 -3.66
N ARG A 174 13.86 20.73 -4.97
CA ARG A 174 13.71 21.81 -5.94
C ARG A 174 12.26 22.26 -5.97
N VAL A 175 12.07 23.57 -5.94
CA VAL A 175 10.80 24.22 -6.27
C VAL A 175 10.84 24.56 -7.75
N ASP A 176 9.84 24.18 -8.53
CA ASP A 176 9.76 24.48 -9.97
C ASP A 176 8.65 25.51 -10.22
N LEU A 177 9.04 26.71 -10.62
CA LEU A 177 8.12 27.79 -11.00
C LEU A 177 8.47 28.37 -12.37
N LEU A 178 7.53 29.07 -12.96
CA LEU A 178 7.67 29.69 -14.26
C LEU A 178 7.44 31.21 -14.15
N ALA A 179 8.26 31.99 -14.85
CA ALA A 179 8.06 33.41 -15.01
C ALA A 179 7.97 33.75 -16.50
N GLN A 180 6.78 34.16 -16.95
CA GLN A 180 6.57 34.64 -18.32
C GLN A 180 7.06 36.07 -18.42
N LEU A 181 7.92 36.37 -19.37
CA LEU A 181 8.36 37.71 -19.71
C LEU A 181 7.68 38.19 -20.99
N ASP A 182 7.60 39.50 -21.17
CA ASP A 182 7.26 40.11 -22.45
C ASP A 182 8.45 40.04 -23.42
N ASN A 183 8.19 40.05 -24.74
CA ASN A 183 9.23 40.00 -25.78
C ASN A 183 10.22 41.15 -25.75
N SER A 184 9.80 42.32 -25.22
CA SER A 184 10.65 43.53 -25.13
C SER A 184 11.59 43.53 -23.93
N VAL A 185 11.44 42.57 -22.99
CA VAL A 185 12.24 42.50 -21.76
C VAL A 185 13.60 41.95 -22.05
N ASP A 186 14.64 42.60 -21.56
CA ASP A 186 15.98 42.02 -21.52
C ASP A 186 16.01 40.84 -20.55
N HIS A 187 16.04 39.66 -21.11
CA HIS A 187 16.03 38.42 -20.35
C HIS A 187 17.30 38.23 -19.48
N VAL A 188 18.45 38.79 -19.88
CA VAL A 188 19.71 38.70 -19.11
C VAL A 188 19.55 39.48 -17.81
N GLU A 189 19.03 40.68 -17.86
CA GLU A 189 18.77 41.49 -16.69
C GLU A 189 17.66 40.89 -15.82
N ALA A 190 16.60 40.35 -16.41
CA ALA A 190 15.53 39.68 -15.69
C ALA A 190 16.04 38.46 -14.92
N ILE A 191 16.85 37.60 -15.55
CA ILE A 191 17.49 36.43 -14.91
C ILE A 191 18.37 36.90 -13.74
N ARG A 192 19.17 37.93 -13.92
CA ARG A 192 20.04 38.48 -12.88
C ARG A 192 19.24 38.94 -11.67
N LEU A 193 18.21 39.74 -11.87
CA LEU A 193 17.36 40.29 -10.81
C LEU A 193 16.61 39.17 -10.05
N VAL A 194 16.00 38.23 -10.78
CA VAL A 194 15.30 37.09 -10.16
C VAL A 194 16.28 36.26 -9.34
N ARG A 195 17.45 35.92 -9.89
CA ARG A 195 18.48 35.13 -9.19
C ARG A 195 18.97 35.80 -7.91
N GLU A 196 19.18 37.11 -7.93
CA GLU A 196 19.55 37.88 -6.74
C GLU A 196 18.44 37.92 -5.69
N ARG A 197 17.19 38.06 -6.13
CA ARG A 197 16.03 38.06 -5.24
C ARG A 197 15.84 36.69 -4.57
N LEU A 198 16.00 35.59 -5.30
CA LEU A 198 15.89 34.23 -4.76
C LEU A 198 16.87 33.98 -3.60
N LYS A 199 18.10 34.52 -3.68
CA LYS A 199 19.10 34.39 -2.61
C LYS A 199 18.69 35.07 -1.30
N ARG A 200 17.73 35.98 -1.32
CA ARG A 200 17.22 36.72 -0.15
C ARG A 200 16.00 36.07 0.47
N ILE A 201 15.40 35.09 -0.19
CA ILE A 201 14.24 34.36 0.35
C ILE A 201 14.73 33.46 1.50
N PRO A 202 14.12 33.56 2.70
CA PRO A 202 14.46 32.68 3.81
C PRO A 202 14.33 31.21 3.42
N ASN A 203 15.21 30.36 3.95
CA ASN A 203 15.21 28.91 3.74
C ASN A 203 15.55 28.44 2.31
N VAL A 204 15.87 29.34 1.38
CA VAL A 204 16.50 28.96 0.12
C VAL A 204 17.95 28.58 0.42
N VAL A 205 18.37 27.36 0.01
CA VAL A 205 19.73 26.89 0.22
C VAL A 205 20.70 27.55 -0.77
N ALA A 206 21.92 27.79 -0.32
CA ALA A 206 22.96 28.39 -1.15
C ALA A 206 23.62 27.36 -2.09
N ALA A 207 23.63 26.10 -1.70
CA ALA A 207 24.18 25.00 -2.49
C ALA A 207 23.20 23.80 -2.48
N PRO A 208 22.66 23.41 -3.65
CA PRO A 208 22.88 24.04 -4.96
C PRO A 208 22.30 25.45 -5.07
N ALA A 209 22.96 26.29 -5.85
CA ALA A 209 22.48 27.66 -6.08
C ALA A 209 21.15 27.65 -6.85
N PRO A 210 20.25 28.65 -6.62
CA PRO A 210 19.03 28.78 -7.39
C PRO A 210 19.31 28.85 -8.89
N ASP A 211 18.57 28.05 -9.66
CA ASP A 211 18.65 27.99 -11.12
C ASP A 211 17.58 28.88 -11.74
N VAL A 212 17.97 29.83 -12.63
CA VAL A 212 17.07 30.71 -13.37
C VAL A 212 17.57 30.78 -14.81
N GLU A 213 16.84 30.13 -15.72
CA GLU A 213 17.22 30.00 -17.12
C GLU A 213 15.99 30.11 -18.04
N ILE A 214 16.21 30.38 -19.32
CA ILE A 214 15.12 30.33 -20.30
C ILE A 214 14.74 28.87 -20.49
N LEU A 215 13.45 28.56 -20.23
CA LEU A 215 12.90 27.22 -20.42
C LEU A 215 12.34 27.03 -21.83
N THR A 216 11.59 28.02 -22.31
CA THR A 216 10.91 27.95 -23.60
C THR A 216 10.51 29.36 -24.07
N PHE A 217 9.99 29.46 -25.30
CA PHE A 217 9.44 30.67 -25.86
C PHE A 217 7.97 30.48 -26.18
N THR A 218 7.19 31.51 -25.94
CA THR A 218 5.76 31.61 -26.28
C THR A 218 5.52 32.82 -27.17
N PRO A 219 4.34 32.94 -27.77
CA PRO A 219 3.97 34.18 -28.48
C PRO A 219 4.00 35.45 -27.61
N LEU A 220 3.99 35.28 -26.27
CA LEU A 220 4.08 36.39 -25.31
C LEU A 220 5.52 36.78 -24.99
N GLY A 221 6.50 35.90 -25.27
CA GLY A 221 7.90 36.09 -24.97
C GLY A 221 8.55 34.89 -24.30
N PRO A 222 9.80 35.03 -23.80
CA PRO A 222 10.51 33.97 -23.13
C PRO A 222 9.85 33.62 -21.80
N VAL A 223 9.87 32.34 -21.47
CA VAL A 223 9.45 31.78 -20.17
C VAL A 223 10.68 31.34 -19.41
N LEU A 224 10.92 31.91 -18.25
CA LEU A 224 12.00 31.50 -17.37
C LEU A 224 11.55 30.34 -16.48
N ALA A 225 12.41 29.32 -16.34
CA ALA A 225 12.37 28.39 -15.23
C ALA A 225 12.99 29.08 -14.02
N VAL A 226 12.28 29.13 -12.90
CA VAL A 226 12.73 29.73 -11.64
C VAL A 226 12.75 28.64 -10.59
N ARG A 227 13.97 28.19 -10.21
CA ARG A 227 14.17 26.94 -9.47
C ARG A 227 15.04 27.12 -8.23
N PRO A 228 14.50 27.66 -7.13
CA PRO A 228 15.18 27.62 -5.84
C PRO A 228 15.15 26.21 -5.25
N TYR A 229 16.07 25.93 -4.33
CA TYR A 229 16.16 24.71 -3.57
C TYR A 229 15.96 25.00 -2.09
N CYS A 230 15.24 24.13 -1.38
CA CYS A 230 14.97 24.28 0.06
C CYS A 230 14.79 22.92 0.73
N HIS A 231 14.84 22.88 2.05
CA HIS A 231 14.40 21.71 2.80
C HIS A 231 12.89 21.47 2.59
N ASN A 232 12.46 20.22 2.64
CA ASN A 232 11.05 19.87 2.37
C ASN A 232 10.07 20.62 3.29
N ASP A 233 10.41 20.82 4.55
CA ASP A 233 9.56 21.51 5.54
C ASP A 233 9.23 22.96 5.16
N HIS A 234 10.11 23.57 4.35
CA HIS A 234 9.97 24.95 3.90
C HIS A 234 9.49 25.06 2.45
N TYR A 235 9.11 23.92 1.82
CA TYR A 235 8.75 23.89 0.40
C TYR A 235 7.65 24.89 0.04
N TRP A 236 6.57 24.89 0.77
CA TRP A 236 5.42 25.77 0.47
C TRP A 236 5.70 27.24 0.78
N GLN A 237 6.45 27.53 1.84
CA GLN A 237 6.89 28.88 2.12
C GLN A 237 7.76 29.43 0.97
N VAL A 238 8.80 28.67 0.56
CA VAL A 238 9.69 29.06 -0.54
C VAL A 238 8.92 29.14 -1.87
N TYR A 239 7.97 28.23 -2.10
CA TYR A 239 7.11 28.27 -3.29
C TYR A 239 6.34 29.60 -3.40
N PHE A 240 5.63 30.00 -2.33
CA PHE A 240 4.84 31.24 -2.34
C PHE A 240 5.69 32.50 -2.33
N ASP A 241 6.80 32.51 -1.60
CA ASP A 241 7.71 33.67 -1.57
C ASP A 241 8.42 33.84 -2.92
N THR A 242 8.73 32.75 -3.61
CA THR A 242 9.27 32.79 -4.98
C THR A 242 8.26 33.38 -5.95
N ASN A 243 7.00 32.96 -5.92
CA ASN A 243 5.95 33.54 -6.76
C ASN A 243 5.80 35.04 -6.51
N ARG A 244 5.80 35.47 -5.25
CA ARG A 244 5.75 36.88 -4.86
C ARG A 244 6.96 37.63 -5.42
N SER A 245 8.15 37.06 -5.24
CA SER A 245 9.41 37.66 -5.73
C SER A 245 9.44 37.81 -7.24
N ILE A 246 8.93 36.85 -8.01
CA ILE A 246 8.79 36.97 -9.47
C ILE A 246 7.93 38.19 -9.82
N ARG A 247 6.82 38.39 -9.13
CA ARG A 247 5.92 39.52 -9.38
C ARG A 247 6.57 40.85 -8.99
N GLU A 248 7.27 40.92 -7.86
CA GLU A 248 7.95 42.12 -7.37
C GLU A 248 9.11 42.54 -8.29
N VAL A 249 9.93 41.58 -8.75
CA VAL A 249 11.01 41.85 -9.73
C VAL A 249 10.44 42.45 -11.03
N GLY A 250 9.31 41.96 -11.51
CA GLY A 250 8.63 42.56 -12.67
C GLY A 250 8.29 44.01 -12.47
N GLY A 251 7.81 44.39 -11.27
CA GLY A 251 7.51 45.80 -10.93
C GLY A 251 8.77 46.66 -10.75
N GLU A 252 9.78 46.19 -10.03
CA GLU A 252 11.06 46.88 -9.80
C GLU A 252 11.84 47.09 -11.12
N GLY A 253 11.89 46.06 -11.97
CA GLY A 253 12.53 46.10 -13.27
C GLY A 253 11.73 46.91 -14.31
N LYS A 254 10.53 47.39 -13.95
CA LYS A 254 9.58 48.03 -14.86
C LYS A 254 9.28 47.21 -16.13
N PHE A 255 9.29 45.89 -15.97
CA PHE A 255 9.01 44.97 -17.06
C PHE A 255 7.52 45.08 -17.45
N PRO A 256 7.20 45.26 -18.73
CA PRO A 256 5.80 45.28 -19.20
C PRO A 256 5.15 43.91 -18.91
N ALA A 257 3.85 43.93 -18.69
CA ALA A 257 3.08 42.70 -18.59
C ALA A 257 3.10 41.98 -19.96
N PRO A 258 3.26 40.65 -19.99
CA PRO A 258 3.24 39.89 -21.23
C PRO A 258 1.97 40.19 -22.04
N GLN A 259 2.13 40.56 -23.31
CA GLN A 259 1.03 40.95 -24.19
C GLN A 259 1.01 40.12 -25.47
N GLN A 260 -0.16 39.70 -25.89
CA GLN A 260 -0.33 39.01 -27.16
C GLN A 260 -0.63 40.05 -28.26
N HIS A 261 0.26 40.18 -29.23
CA HIS A 261 0.05 41.00 -30.39
C HIS A 261 -0.80 40.25 -31.44
N VAL A 262 -2.03 40.71 -31.67
CA VAL A 262 -2.92 40.15 -32.70
C VAL A 262 -2.93 41.12 -33.89
N PHE A 263 -2.36 40.69 -35.02
CA PHE A 263 -2.45 41.46 -36.27
C PHE A 263 -3.77 41.16 -36.94
N LEU A 264 -4.71 42.12 -36.95
CA LEU A 264 -5.92 42.04 -37.72
C LEU A 264 -5.61 42.50 -39.15
N ASN A 265 -5.41 41.56 -40.07
CA ASN A 265 -5.34 41.87 -41.49
C ASN A 265 -6.74 42.33 -41.95
N GLY A 266 -6.98 43.64 -41.95
CA GLY A 266 -8.17 44.22 -42.54
C GLY A 266 -8.10 43.97 -44.05
N THR A 267 -9.01 43.20 -44.59
CA THR A 267 -9.29 43.17 -46.02
C THR A 267 -9.69 44.55 -46.45
N ARG A 268 -8.81 45.26 -47.17
CA ARG A 268 -9.22 46.46 -47.93
C ARG A 268 -10.23 45.98 -48.96
N SER A 269 -11.50 46.34 -48.78
CA SER A 269 -12.53 46.29 -49.78
C SER A 269 -12.30 47.40 -50.82
#